data_f7ff181090fa6a7ffdb3e70959528994
#
_entry.id   f7ff181090fa6a7ffdb3e70959528994
#
_cell.length_a   1.000
_cell.length_b   1.000
_cell.length_c   1.000
_cell.angle_alpha   90.00
_cell.angle_beta   90.00
_cell.angle_gamma   90.00
#
_symmetry.space_group_name_H-M   'P 1'
#
loop_
_entity.id
_entity.type
_entity.pdbx_description
1 polymer ?
#
loop_
_entity_poly.entity_id
_entity_poly.type
_entity_poly.pdbx_seq_one_letter_code
_entity_poly.pdbx_strand_id
1 'polypeptide(L)'
;MHVNRLLIEMKRYLLLPLMLAVYFCAVTTRKCKHNRNKMKHTFKIEVMKGFPNTENGIEKGVSAPFGGVVNDYLIMAGGCNFPDKPVFEGGKKHYYKGVYAANVAQGNCLSWTKVGELPVEAGYGVSIPSPKGIYMIGGNNLEGSLKDAYEMLFDSQTMSVQFNKLPSLPCTLDNMTGTIVNNHIVVAGGVADGAPSLKVLTLNLSDVNSGWVEATTLPSSPRVQPVCAAIDNKFQLWGGFYDGSKGGDPVVYTEGLQFDLTKKEWQQLGFIGKDEAHSLTTVGAAAVQLNANEVLLTGGVNKDIFFDAISGAYKMVEKQNYLKQPVEWYRFNGTLMLFDAKTNSWTETNLSSPHLARAGALMVRANNAIYYVGGELKPGVRSAEVSKITWE
;
A
#
# COMPACT_ATOMS: atom_id res chain seq x y z
N MET A 1 31.78 74.26 7.25
CA MET A 1 32.98 73.87 6.49
C MET A 1 33.02 72.33 6.33
N HIS A 2 32.13 71.74 5.51
CA HIS A 2 32.18 70.31 5.14
C HIS A 2 31.16 69.96 4.06
N VAL A 3 30.92 70.84 3.07
CA VAL A 3 29.97 70.60 1.98
C VAL A 3 30.63 70.68 0.57
N ASN A 4 31.93 71.01 0.48
CA ASN A 4 32.58 71.28 -0.80
C ASN A 4 33.59 70.23 -1.27
N ARG A 5 33.50 68.96 -0.82
CA ARG A 5 34.42 67.91 -1.29
C ARG A 5 33.76 66.77 -2.08
N LEU A 6 32.46 66.77 -2.24
CA LEU A 6 31.72 65.71 -2.94
C LEU A 6 31.34 66.07 -4.39
N LEU A 7 31.68 67.25 -4.89
CA LEU A 7 31.27 67.72 -6.22
C LEU A 7 32.41 67.73 -7.27
N ILE A 8 33.62 67.28 -6.94
CA ILE A 8 34.77 67.31 -7.85
C ILE A 8 35.11 65.94 -8.39
N GLU A 9 34.64 64.84 -7.82
CA GLU A 9 34.91 63.48 -8.37
C GLU A 9 33.87 62.94 -9.36
N MET A 10 32.79 63.62 -9.62
CA MET A 10 31.76 63.19 -10.58
C MET A 10 31.92 63.73 -12.01
N LYS A 11 33.03 64.42 -12.34
CA LYS A 11 33.27 64.98 -13.72
C LYS A 11 34.38 64.30 -14.51
N ARG A 12 34.83 63.11 -14.16
CA ARG A 12 35.93 62.44 -14.90
C ARG A 12 35.57 61.19 -15.62
N TYR A 13 34.28 60.81 -15.75
CA TYR A 13 33.87 59.61 -16.50
C TYR A 13 32.81 59.90 -17.56
N LEU A 14 32.96 61.00 -18.30
CA LEU A 14 32.17 61.26 -19.49
C LEU A 14 33.16 61.63 -20.59
N LEU A 15 33.59 60.64 -21.40
CA LEU A 15 34.05 60.69 -22.76
C LEU A 15 34.94 59.49 -23.08
N LEU A 16 34.29 58.40 -23.50
CA LEU A 16 34.93 57.39 -24.34
C LEU A 16 33.87 56.89 -25.36
N PRO A 17 34.23 56.68 -26.60
CA PRO A 17 33.31 56.70 -27.76
C PRO A 17 32.55 55.39 -27.92
N LEU A 18 31.35 55.52 -28.45
CA LEU A 18 30.57 54.43 -29.04
C LEU A 18 31.40 53.66 -30.04
N MET A 19 31.80 52.42 -29.71
CA MET A 19 32.09 51.41 -30.71
C MET A 19 30.91 50.44 -30.69
N LEU A 20 30.11 50.42 -31.76
CA LEU A 20 29.15 49.39 -32.06
C LEU A 20 29.88 48.04 -32.15
N ALA A 21 29.79 47.23 -31.16
CA ALA A 21 29.96 45.79 -31.24
C ALA A 21 28.59 45.17 -31.34
N VAL A 22 28.13 44.89 -32.55
CA VAL A 22 26.98 44.03 -32.83
C VAL A 22 27.38 42.62 -32.45
N TYR A 23 27.20 42.27 -31.15
CA TYR A 23 27.22 40.90 -30.75
C TYR A 23 25.90 40.26 -31.20
N PHE A 24 25.95 39.47 -32.25
CA PHE A 24 24.95 38.49 -32.59
C PHE A 24 24.83 37.56 -31.38
N CYS A 25 23.85 37.82 -30.52
CA CYS A 25 23.41 36.88 -29.53
C CYS A 25 22.70 35.78 -30.28
N ALA A 26 23.45 34.78 -30.73
CA ALA A 26 22.87 33.52 -31.16
C ALA A 26 22.16 32.91 -29.93
N VAL A 27 20.87 33.20 -29.82
CA VAL A 27 19.97 32.47 -28.95
C VAL A 27 19.91 31.05 -29.51
N THR A 28 20.85 30.22 -29.04
CA THR A 28 20.69 28.79 -29.14
C THR A 28 19.49 28.44 -28.24
N THR A 29 18.33 28.39 -28.85
CA THR A 29 17.20 27.67 -28.34
C THR A 29 17.69 26.23 -28.14
N ARG A 30 18.24 25.94 -26.97
CA ARG A 30 18.29 24.56 -26.45
C ARG A 30 16.82 24.14 -26.43
N LYS A 31 16.39 23.45 -27.49
CA LYS A 31 15.22 22.58 -27.40
C LYS A 31 15.52 21.71 -26.19
N CYS A 32 14.89 22.00 -25.05
CA CYS A 32 14.68 21.01 -24.01
C CYS A 32 14.02 19.84 -24.73
N LYS A 33 14.83 18.87 -25.14
CA LYS A 33 14.33 17.54 -25.40
C LYS A 33 13.71 17.15 -24.07
N HIS A 34 12.40 17.32 -23.96
CA HIS A 34 11.63 16.53 -23.03
C HIS A 34 12.00 15.09 -23.40
N ASN A 35 12.96 14.52 -22.67
CA ASN A 35 13.10 13.09 -22.59
C ASN A 35 11.77 12.65 -21.97
N ARG A 36 10.78 12.38 -22.83
CA ARG A 36 9.70 11.49 -22.44
C ARG A 36 10.44 10.20 -22.13
N ASN A 37 10.70 9.97 -20.83
CA ASN A 37 11.09 8.66 -20.36
C ASN A 37 10.05 7.72 -20.95
N LYS A 38 10.49 6.92 -21.93
CA LYS A 38 9.62 5.92 -22.55
C LYS A 38 9.22 5.02 -21.39
N MET A 39 7.93 5.06 -21.00
CA MET A 39 7.44 4.22 -19.93
C MET A 39 7.88 2.79 -20.24
N LYS A 40 8.52 2.16 -19.28
CA LYS A 40 9.12 0.84 -19.43
C LYS A 40 8.05 -0.24 -19.61
N HIS A 41 6.85 0.03 -19.10
CA HIS A 41 5.71 -0.87 -19.13
C HIS A 41 4.46 -0.11 -19.58
N THR A 42 3.61 -0.78 -20.34
CA THR A 42 2.25 -0.34 -20.67
C THR A 42 1.26 -1.26 -19.96
N PHE A 43 0.51 -0.71 -19.03
CA PHE A 43 -0.44 -1.47 -18.23
C PHE A 43 -1.84 -1.41 -18.83
N LYS A 44 -2.56 -2.54 -18.71
CA LYS A 44 -3.97 -2.70 -19.09
C LYS A 44 -4.74 -3.30 -17.93
N ILE A 45 -6.01 -2.95 -17.78
CA ILE A 45 -6.90 -3.50 -16.75
C ILE A 45 -8.12 -4.14 -17.41
N GLU A 46 -8.56 -5.25 -16.83
CA GLU A 46 -9.75 -5.97 -17.20
C GLU A 46 -10.52 -6.37 -15.93
N VAL A 47 -11.83 -6.17 -15.93
CA VAL A 47 -12.69 -6.64 -14.83
C VAL A 47 -13.07 -8.08 -15.07
N MET A 48 -12.74 -8.95 -14.11
CA MET A 48 -13.08 -10.38 -14.13
C MET A 48 -14.50 -10.58 -13.65
N LYS A 49 -15.17 -11.60 -14.19
CA LYS A 49 -16.49 -12.04 -13.70
C LYS A 49 -16.32 -13.09 -12.60
N GLY A 50 -17.20 -13.04 -11.61
CA GLY A 50 -17.26 -14.02 -10.52
C GLY A 50 -16.56 -13.56 -9.25
N PHE A 51 -17.22 -13.82 -8.13
CA PHE A 51 -16.74 -13.60 -6.76
C PHE A 51 -17.29 -14.72 -5.87
N PRO A 52 -16.66 -15.08 -4.73
CA PRO A 52 -17.22 -16.08 -3.82
C PRO A 52 -18.66 -15.76 -3.38
N ASN A 53 -19.50 -16.81 -3.24
CA ASN A 53 -20.92 -16.64 -2.91
C ASN A 53 -21.49 -17.77 -2.03
N THR A 54 -20.64 -18.61 -1.43
CA THR A 54 -21.11 -19.76 -0.64
C THR A 54 -21.27 -19.47 0.86
N GLU A 55 -20.78 -18.31 1.33
CA GLU A 55 -21.08 -17.80 2.67
C GLU A 55 -22.01 -16.59 2.55
N ASN A 56 -22.99 -16.51 3.44
CA ASN A 56 -24.00 -15.45 3.39
C ASN A 56 -23.37 -14.06 3.52
N GLY A 57 -23.61 -13.20 2.52
CA GLY A 57 -23.13 -11.82 2.47
C GLY A 57 -21.75 -11.63 1.88
N ILE A 58 -20.96 -12.70 1.64
CA ILE A 58 -19.60 -12.59 1.05
C ILE A 58 -19.66 -12.10 -0.40
N GLU A 59 -20.77 -12.39 -1.10
CA GLU A 59 -21.02 -11.96 -2.47
C GLU A 59 -21.11 -10.43 -2.62
N LYS A 60 -21.28 -9.70 -1.52
CA LYS A 60 -21.22 -8.23 -1.48
C LYS A 60 -19.80 -7.67 -1.48
N GLY A 61 -18.81 -8.56 -1.52
CA GLY A 61 -17.40 -8.22 -1.45
C GLY A 61 -16.87 -8.10 -0.02
N VAL A 62 -15.56 -8.17 0.09
CA VAL A 62 -14.85 -8.05 1.38
C VAL A 62 -13.67 -7.09 1.26
N SER A 63 -13.27 -6.49 2.39
CA SER A 63 -11.99 -5.80 2.51
C SER A 63 -11.04 -6.58 3.41
N ALA A 64 -9.76 -6.34 3.20
CA ALA A 64 -8.64 -6.90 3.95
C ALA A 64 -8.64 -8.44 4.07
N PRO A 65 -8.99 -9.20 2.99
CA PRO A 65 -8.83 -10.64 3.02
C PRO A 65 -7.34 -11.00 2.99
N PHE A 66 -7.03 -12.20 3.44
CA PHE A 66 -5.77 -12.86 3.13
C PHE A 66 -5.83 -13.46 1.73
N GLY A 67 -4.68 -13.69 1.11
CA GLY A 67 -4.63 -14.40 -0.17
C GLY A 67 -3.30 -14.35 -0.88
N GLY A 68 -3.28 -14.97 -2.05
CA GLY A 68 -2.10 -15.12 -2.90
C GLY A 68 -2.43 -15.89 -4.16
N VAL A 69 -1.41 -16.29 -4.91
CA VAL A 69 -1.55 -17.20 -6.04
C VAL A 69 -0.67 -18.42 -5.81
N VAL A 70 -1.25 -19.60 -5.92
CA VAL A 70 -0.57 -20.88 -5.79
C VAL A 70 -0.98 -21.79 -6.96
N ASN A 71 -0.03 -22.28 -7.75
CA ASN A 71 -0.29 -23.18 -8.88
C ASN A 71 -1.41 -22.69 -9.82
N ASP A 72 -1.33 -21.43 -10.28
CA ASP A 72 -2.35 -20.77 -11.12
C ASP A 72 -3.74 -20.63 -10.49
N TYR A 73 -3.86 -20.82 -9.19
CA TYR A 73 -5.08 -20.53 -8.45
C TYR A 73 -4.94 -19.25 -7.64
N LEU A 74 -5.83 -18.32 -7.88
CA LEU A 74 -6.03 -17.15 -7.03
C LEU A 74 -6.76 -17.60 -5.77
N ILE A 75 -6.14 -17.39 -4.62
CA ILE A 75 -6.68 -17.73 -3.30
C ILE A 75 -7.13 -16.45 -2.62
N MET A 76 -8.35 -16.48 -2.07
CA MET A 76 -8.89 -15.45 -1.17
C MET A 76 -9.40 -16.12 0.10
N ALA A 77 -9.03 -15.60 1.27
CA ALA A 77 -9.42 -16.18 2.54
C ALA A 77 -9.84 -15.11 3.55
N GLY A 78 -10.98 -15.31 4.21
CA GLY A 78 -11.48 -14.39 5.22
C GLY A 78 -11.85 -13.01 4.67
N GLY A 79 -11.43 -11.96 5.38
CA GLY A 79 -11.84 -10.58 5.15
C GLY A 79 -13.14 -10.22 5.86
N CYS A 80 -13.63 -9.01 5.65
CA CYS A 80 -14.83 -8.52 6.33
C CYS A 80 -15.68 -7.56 5.48
N ASN A 81 -16.95 -7.47 5.82
CA ASN A 81 -17.86 -6.49 5.25
C ASN A 81 -19.00 -6.09 6.24
N PHE A 82 -20.03 -5.45 5.72
CA PHE A 82 -21.28 -5.12 6.41
C PHE A 82 -22.43 -5.72 5.59
N PRO A 83 -22.78 -7.03 5.80
CA PRO A 83 -23.64 -7.76 4.88
C PRO A 83 -25.10 -7.33 4.93
N ASP A 84 -25.60 -6.87 6.08
CA ASP A 84 -27.03 -6.56 6.25
C ASP A 84 -27.38 -5.16 5.73
N LYS A 85 -26.68 -4.15 6.23
CA LYS A 85 -26.88 -2.74 5.90
C LYS A 85 -25.62 -1.91 6.07
N PRO A 86 -25.53 -0.73 5.45
CA PRO A 86 -24.36 0.15 5.58
C PRO A 86 -24.07 0.53 7.04
N VAL A 87 -22.81 0.78 7.34
CA VAL A 87 -22.34 1.15 8.69
C VAL A 87 -23.07 2.41 9.24
N PHE A 88 -23.35 3.41 8.39
CA PHE A 88 -24.05 4.64 8.81
C PHE A 88 -25.55 4.44 9.13
N GLU A 89 -26.11 3.28 8.77
CA GLU A 89 -27.45 2.84 9.15
C GLU A 89 -27.42 1.87 10.35
N GLY A 90 -26.26 1.72 11.00
CA GLY A 90 -26.03 0.81 12.12
C GLY A 90 -25.77 -0.64 11.71
N GLY A 91 -25.26 -0.86 10.48
CA GLY A 91 -24.77 -2.17 10.03
C GLY A 91 -23.66 -2.69 10.91
N LYS A 92 -23.66 -4.00 11.18
CA LYS A 92 -22.63 -4.67 11.97
C LYS A 92 -21.58 -5.26 11.04
N LYS A 93 -20.30 -5.11 11.42
CA LYS A 93 -19.21 -5.75 10.70
C LYS A 93 -19.28 -7.26 10.89
N HIS A 94 -19.04 -8.00 9.82
CA HIS A 94 -18.95 -9.45 9.80
C HIS A 94 -17.59 -9.86 9.22
N TYR A 95 -16.93 -10.83 9.87
CA TYR A 95 -15.69 -11.44 9.39
C TYR A 95 -16.00 -12.83 8.84
N TYR A 96 -15.25 -13.23 7.83
CA TYR A 96 -15.38 -14.52 7.16
C TYR A 96 -14.21 -15.43 7.48
N LYS A 97 -14.42 -16.73 7.38
CA LYS A 97 -13.36 -17.75 7.51
C LYS A 97 -13.18 -18.63 6.29
N GLY A 98 -14.06 -18.55 5.29
CA GLY A 98 -13.94 -19.32 4.06
C GLY A 98 -12.63 -19.05 3.34
N VAL A 99 -12.02 -20.12 2.83
CA VAL A 99 -10.91 -20.08 1.88
C VAL A 99 -11.42 -20.49 0.52
N TYR A 100 -11.21 -19.64 -0.46
CA TYR A 100 -11.71 -19.79 -1.83
C TYR A 100 -10.56 -19.82 -2.82
N ALA A 101 -10.67 -20.68 -3.83
CA ALA A 101 -9.73 -20.79 -4.93
C ALA A 101 -10.44 -20.64 -6.28
N ALA A 102 -9.84 -19.90 -7.21
CA ALA A 102 -10.29 -19.79 -8.59
C ALA A 102 -9.11 -19.91 -9.54
N ASN A 103 -9.20 -20.78 -10.56
CA ASN A 103 -8.17 -20.97 -11.56
C ASN A 103 -8.11 -19.74 -12.49
N VAL A 104 -6.98 -19.05 -12.53
CA VAL A 104 -6.77 -17.84 -13.33
C VAL A 104 -6.30 -18.10 -14.76
N ALA A 105 -6.00 -19.35 -15.12
CA ALA A 105 -5.64 -19.74 -16.49
C ALA A 105 -6.88 -19.91 -17.40
N GLN A 106 -8.08 -19.95 -16.84
CA GLN A 106 -9.33 -20.26 -17.55
C GLN A 106 -10.04 -19.04 -18.18
N GLY A 107 -9.34 -17.94 -18.41
CA GLY A 107 -9.89 -16.74 -19.05
C GLY A 107 -10.47 -15.73 -18.05
N ASN A 108 -11.52 -14.99 -18.44
CA ASN A 108 -12.01 -13.81 -17.72
C ASN A 108 -13.18 -14.09 -16.76
N CYS A 109 -13.53 -15.36 -16.58
CA CYS A 109 -14.57 -15.80 -15.66
C CYS A 109 -13.97 -16.67 -14.56
N LEU A 110 -14.01 -16.18 -13.33
CA LEU A 110 -13.48 -16.87 -12.15
C LEU A 110 -14.57 -17.76 -11.54
N SER A 111 -14.37 -19.07 -11.60
CA SER A 111 -15.20 -20.05 -10.89
C SER A 111 -14.58 -20.30 -9.53
N TRP A 112 -15.15 -19.70 -8.49
CA TRP A 112 -14.67 -19.83 -7.12
C TRP A 112 -15.18 -21.09 -6.46
N THR A 113 -14.28 -21.88 -5.89
CA THR A 113 -14.57 -23.05 -5.08
C THR A 113 -14.12 -22.81 -3.65
N LYS A 114 -14.98 -23.11 -2.67
CA LYS A 114 -14.58 -23.13 -1.25
C LYS A 114 -13.70 -24.37 -1.03
N VAL A 115 -12.44 -24.16 -0.65
CA VAL A 115 -11.42 -25.19 -0.51
C VAL A 115 -11.06 -25.48 0.95
N GLY A 116 -11.66 -24.74 1.87
CA GLY A 116 -11.47 -24.91 3.31
C GLY A 116 -11.91 -23.69 4.10
N GLU A 117 -11.44 -23.63 5.33
CA GLU A 117 -11.72 -22.52 6.25
C GLU A 117 -10.45 -22.14 7.03
N LEU A 118 -10.30 -20.84 7.33
CA LEU A 118 -9.32 -20.35 8.29
C LEU A 118 -9.56 -20.98 9.68
N PRO A 119 -8.54 -21.15 10.51
CA PRO A 119 -8.71 -21.61 11.90
C PRO A 119 -9.68 -20.75 12.72
N VAL A 120 -9.67 -19.42 12.46
CA VAL A 120 -10.63 -18.45 12.99
C VAL A 120 -10.99 -17.46 11.88
N GLU A 121 -12.16 -16.84 11.98
CA GLU A 121 -12.52 -15.72 11.10
C GLU A 121 -11.52 -14.57 11.29
N ALA A 122 -11.05 -13.98 10.19
CA ALA A 122 -10.02 -12.96 10.27
C ALA A 122 -9.92 -12.07 9.02
N GLY A 123 -9.38 -10.86 9.23
CA GLY A 123 -8.98 -9.92 8.20
C GLY A 123 -7.87 -9.01 8.72
N TYR A 124 -7.40 -8.07 7.90
CA TYR A 124 -6.38 -7.06 8.27
C TYR A 124 -5.04 -7.62 8.75
N GLY A 125 -4.73 -8.86 8.41
CA GLY A 125 -3.39 -9.44 8.59
C GLY A 125 -2.53 -9.29 7.35
N VAL A 126 -1.36 -9.92 7.39
CA VAL A 126 -0.41 -9.95 6.28
C VAL A 126 -0.46 -11.29 5.56
N SER A 127 -0.45 -11.24 4.22
CA SER A 127 -0.25 -12.40 3.35
C SER A 127 1.08 -12.26 2.61
N ILE A 128 1.93 -13.27 2.68
CA ILE A 128 3.22 -13.30 1.99
C ILE A 128 3.32 -14.62 1.21
N PRO A 129 3.66 -14.60 -0.09
CA PRO A 129 3.88 -15.84 -0.83
C PRO A 129 4.94 -16.73 -0.18
N SER A 130 4.66 -18.02 -0.07
CA SER A 130 5.61 -19.05 0.32
C SER A 130 5.92 -19.98 -0.85
N PRO A 131 6.96 -20.83 -0.79
CA PRO A 131 7.27 -21.78 -1.86
C PRO A 131 6.16 -22.77 -2.18
N LYS A 132 5.25 -23.04 -1.23
CA LYS A 132 4.17 -24.03 -1.36
C LYS A 132 2.78 -23.48 -1.07
N GLY A 133 2.68 -22.20 -0.70
CA GLY A 133 1.43 -21.62 -0.28
C GLY A 133 1.53 -20.14 0.11
N ILE A 134 1.01 -19.79 1.24
CA ILE A 134 0.90 -18.39 1.69
C ILE A 134 1.17 -18.35 3.21
N TYR A 135 2.12 -17.55 3.63
CA TYR A 135 2.25 -17.16 5.04
C TYR A 135 1.14 -16.16 5.39
N MET A 136 0.42 -16.45 6.44
CA MET A 136 -0.67 -15.63 6.98
C MET A 136 -0.33 -15.27 8.42
N ILE A 137 -0.30 -13.97 8.73
CA ILE A 137 0.26 -13.49 9.99
C ILE A 137 -0.67 -12.48 10.62
N GLY A 138 -1.05 -12.67 11.88
CA GLY A 138 -1.87 -11.77 12.66
C GLY A 138 -3.22 -11.48 12.04
N GLY A 139 -3.63 -10.22 12.09
CA GLY A 139 -4.95 -9.76 11.68
C GLY A 139 -5.87 -9.51 12.86
N ASN A 140 -7.14 -9.31 12.60
CA ASN A 140 -8.15 -9.13 13.64
C ASN A 140 -9.50 -9.73 13.24
N ASN A 141 -10.39 -9.82 14.23
CA ASN A 141 -11.80 -10.20 14.11
C ASN A 141 -12.65 -9.39 15.10
N LEU A 142 -13.88 -9.85 15.40
CA LEU A 142 -14.74 -9.16 16.35
C LEU A 142 -14.25 -9.23 17.80
N GLU A 143 -13.41 -10.21 18.14
CA GLU A 143 -12.85 -10.39 19.48
C GLU A 143 -11.59 -9.54 19.71
N GLY A 144 -10.94 -9.07 18.63
CA GLY A 144 -9.77 -8.22 18.69
C GLY A 144 -8.66 -8.63 17.73
N SER A 145 -7.46 -8.12 17.98
CA SER A 145 -6.27 -8.44 17.19
C SER A 145 -5.76 -9.85 17.51
N LEU A 146 -5.19 -10.51 16.50
CA LEU A 146 -4.70 -11.89 16.56
C LEU A 146 -3.17 -11.93 16.65
N LYS A 147 -2.63 -13.00 17.22
CA LYS A 147 -1.18 -13.27 17.29
C LYS A 147 -0.74 -14.51 16.54
N ASP A 148 -1.68 -15.24 15.95
CA ASP A 148 -1.35 -16.48 15.27
C ASP A 148 -0.71 -16.22 13.91
N ALA A 149 0.19 -17.14 13.53
CA ALA A 149 0.83 -17.16 12.24
C ALA A 149 0.77 -18.58 11.67
N TYR A 150 0.55 -18.69 10.37
CA TYR A 150 0.41 -19.95 9.66
C TYR A 150 1.11 -19.90 8.30
N GLU A 151 1.55 -21.05 7.82
CA GLU A 151 1.73 -21.30 6.41
C GLU A 151 0.52 -22.09 5.92
N MET A 152 -0.32 -21.47 5.10
CA MET A 152 -1.42 -22.15 4.42
C MET A 152 -0.87 -22.81 3.16
N LEU A 153 -1.00 -24.12 3.07
CA LEU A 153 -0.69 -24.92 1.90
C LEU A 153 -1.95 -25.19 1.11
N PHE A 154 -1.87 -25.10 -0.21
CA PHE A 154 -2.99 -25.40 -1.10
C PHE A 154 -2.65 -26.55 -2.01
N ASP A 155 -3.49 -27.58 -2.01
CA ASP A 155 -3.43 -28.71 -2.93
C ASP A 155 -4.47 -28.56 -4.04
N SER A 156 -4.01 -28.30 -5.26
CA SER A 156 -4.86 -28.12 -6.43
C SER A 156 -5.45 -29.43 -6.98
N GLN A 157 -4.95 -30.60 -6.58
CA GLN A 157 -5.49 -31.90 -6.99
C GLN A 157 -6.71 -32.28 -6.13
N THR A 158 -6.61 -32.07 -4.84
CA THR A 158 -7.69 -32.35 -3.89
C THR A 158 -8.61 -31.16 -3.64
N MET A 159 -8.25 -29.97 -4.17
CA MET A 159 -8.94 -28.70 -3.92
C MET A 159 -9.16 -28.46 -2.43
N SER A 160 -8.07 -28.54 -1.66
CA SER A 160 -8.11 -28.39 -0.20
C SER A 160 -6.93 -27.59 0.33
N VAL A 161 -7.08 -27.05 1.54
CA VAL A 161 -6.04 -26.30 2.25
C VAL A 161 -5.66 -27.00 3.56
N GLN A 162 -4.37 -26.86 3.94
CA GLN A 162 -3.83 -27.25 5.23
C GLN A 162 -3.12 -26.06 5.85
N PHE A 163 -3.11 -25.99 7.19
CA PHE A 163 -2.46 -24.92 7.93
C PHE A 163 -1.35 -25.49 8.81
N ASN A 164 -0.11 -25.16 8.47
CA ASN A 164 1.03 -25.39 9.32
C ASN A 164 1.17 -24.21 10.28
N LYS A 165 1.00 -24.45 11.59
CA LYS A 165 1.16 -23.40 12.57
C LYS A 165 2.63 -23.01 12.70
N LEU A 166 2.90 -21.70 12.60
CA LEU A 166 4.19 -21.09 12.92
C LEU A 166 4.19 -20.61 14.37
N PRO A 167 5.35 -20.27 14.96
CA PRO A 167 5.39 -19.58 16.24
C PRO A 167 4.47 -18.37 16.24
N SER A 168 3.69 -18.23 17.32
CA SER A 168 2.84 -17.05 17.49
C SER A 168 3.68 -15.78 17.67
N LEU A 169 3.17 -14.65 17.17
CA LEU A 169 3.74 -13.33 17.44
C LEU A 169 3.86 -13.08 18.96
N PRO A 170 4.83 -12.29 19.41
CA PRO A 170 5.00 -11.96 20.84
C PRO A 170 3.90 -11.02 21.36
N CYS A 171 3.10 -10.44 20.49
CA CYS A 171 1.94 -9.59 20.78
C CYS A 171 0.84 -9.84 19.76
N THR A 172 -0.38 -9.44 20.04
CA THR A 172 -1.41 -9.36 18.99
C THR A 172 -1.04 -8.27 18.00
N LEU A 173 -1.31 -8.47 16.69
CA LEU A 173 -0.89 -7.52 15.67
C LEU A 173 -1.82 -7.53 14.46
N ASP A 174 -2.32 -6.37 14.06
CA ASP A 174 -3.13 -6.17 12.86
C ASP A 174 -2.76 -4.87 12.13
N ASN A 175 -3.28 -4.69 10.91
CA ASN A 175 -3.03 -3.49 10.08
C ASN A 175 -1.54 -3.16 9.88
N MET A 176 -0.68 -4.14 10.08
CA MET A 176 0.75 -4.07 9.78
C MET A 176 1.02 -4.40 8.32
N THR A 177 2.26 -4.25 7.89
CA THR A 177 2.77 -4.74 6.60
C THR A 177 3.85 -5.79 6.80
N GLY A 178 4.13 -6.60 5.77
CA GLY A 178 5.21 -7.60 5.86
C GLY A 178 5.61 -8.19 4.51
N THR A 179 6.87 -8.64 4.46
CA THR A 179 7.48 -9.30 3.30
C THR A 179 8.61 -10.22 3.75
N ILE A 180 9.28 -10.92 2.82
CA ILE A 180 10.46 -11.73 3.09
C ILE A 180 11.70 -10.98 2.64
N VAL A 181 12.67 -10.81 3.54
CA VAL A 181 13.99 -10.23 3.28
C VAL A 181 15.06 -11.19 3.79
N ASN A 182 16.01 -11.61 2.94
CA ASN A 182 17.10 -12.49 3.33
C ASN A 182 16.64 -13.72 4.15
N ASN A 183 15.63 -14.42 3.65
CA ASN A 183 15.04 -15.59 4.30
C ASN A 183 14.45 -15.34 5.72
N HIS A 184 14.09 -14.09 6.00
CA HIS A 184 13.34 -13.70 7.20
C HIS A 184 12.00 -13.12 6.80
N ILE A 185 10.92 -13.59 7.40
CA ILE A 185 9.68 -12.82 7.39
C ILE A 185 9.92 -11.58 8.23
N VAL A 186 9.59 -10.42 7.69
CA VAL A 186 9.65 -9.12 8.38
C VAL A 186 8.25 -8.55 8.42
N VAL A 187 7.75 -8.20 9.60
CA VAL A 187 6.48 -7.46 9.78
C VAL A 187 6.75 -6.17 10.54
N ALA A 188 6.05 -5.10 10.17
CA ALA A 188 6.31 -3.78 10.75
C ALA A 188 5.06 -2.92 10.88
N GLY A 189 5.02 -2.09 11.93
CA GLY A 189 3.94 -1.14 12.18
C GLY A 189 2.65 -1.81 12.63
N GLY A 190 1.51 -1.25 12.22
CA GLY A 190 0.18 -1.73 12.57
C GLY A 190 -0.25 -1.37 13.99
N VAL A 191 -1.17 -2.16 14.51
CA VAL A 191 -1.74 -2.05 15.87
C VAL A 191 -1.33 -3.29 16.66
N ALA A 192 -0.51 -3.11 17.70
CA ALA A 192 -0.08 -4.17 18.61
C ALA A 192 -0.77 -3.99 19.96
N ASP A 193 -1.39 -5.07 20.48
CA ASP A 193 -2.09 -5.08 21.76
C ASP A 193 -3.07 -3.89 21.92
N GLY A 194 -3.79 -3.57 20.82
CA GLY A 194 -4.77 -2.50 20.76
C GLY A 194 -4.20 -1.07 20.64
N ALA A 195 -2.91 -0.91 20.30
CA ALA A 195 -2.28 0.39 20.15
C ALA A 195 -1.39 0.48 18.91
N PRO A 196 -1.29 1.66 18.23
CA PRO A 196 -0.35 1.87 17.14
C PRO A 196 1.09 1.49 17.55
N SER A 197 1.79 0.76 16.67
CA SER A 197 3.02 0.05 17.00
C SER A 197 4.24 0.58 16.24
N LEU A 198 5.36 0.68 16.96
CA LEU A 198 6.68 0.93 16.36
C LEU A 198 7.43 -0.37 16.03
N LYS A 199 6.92 -1.54 16.43
CA LYS A 199 7.65 -2.80 16.33
C LYS A 199 7.97 -3.20 14.90
N VAL A 200 9.18 -3.73 14.72
CA VAL A 200 9.62 -4.47 13.54
C VAL A 200 10.05 -5.85 14.00
N LEU A 201 9.25 -6.84 13.67
CA LEU A 201 9.45 -8.22 14.09
C LEU A 201 9.98 -9.06 12.93
N THR A 202 10.87 -10.01 13.23
CA THR A 202 11.41 -10.94 12.23
C THR A 202 11.27 -12.38 12.67
N LEU A 203 11.02 -13.29 11.73
CA LEU A 203 11.04 -14.73 11.90
C LEU A 203 12.01 -15.35 10.88
N ASN A 204 13.01 -16.06 11.37
CA ASN A 204 13.99 -16.75 10.53
C ASN A 204 13.37 -18.02 9.91
N LEU A 205 13.23 -18.07 8.58
CA LEU A 205 12.67 -19.23 7.88
C LEU A 205 13.62 -20.43 7.82
N SER A 206 14.93 -20.26 8.10
CA SER A 206 15.86 -21.39 8.26
C SER A 206 15.75 -22.04 9.63
N ASP A 207 15.23 -21.34 10.63
CA ASP A 207 15.03 -21.84 11.98
C ASP A 207 13.79 -21.21 12.61
N VAL A 208 12.63 -21.66 12.15
CA VAL A 208 11.33 -21.10 12.65
C VAL A 208 11.10 -21.36 14.14
N ASN A 209 11.75 -22.40 14.71
CA ASN A 209 11.58 -22.75 16.11
C ASN A 209 12.24 -21.73 17.06
N SER A 210 13.17 -20.92 16.59
CA SER A 210 13.75 -19.81 17.38
C SER A 210 12.71 -18.71 17.69
N GLY A 211 11.57 -18.71 16.97
CA GLY A 211 10.48 -17.76 17.18
C GLY A 211 10.74 -16.37 16.61
N TRP A 212 9.79 -15.48 16.91
CA TRP A 212 9.86 -14.09 16.48
C TRP A 212 10.80 -13.28 17.37
N VAL A 213 11.56 -12.38 16.73
CA VAL A 213 12.50 -11.45 17.38
C VAL A 213 12.14 -10.03 16.99
N GLU A 214 12.13 -9.11 17.94
CA GLU A 214 12.06 -7.68 17.67
C GLU A 214 13.42 -7.22 17.14
N ALA A 215 13.51 -6.99 15.83
CA ALA A 215 14.76 -6.65 15.16
C ALA A 215 15.15 -5.19 15.38
N THR A 216 14.15 -4.30 15.44
CA THR A 216 14.29 -2.85 15.63
C THR A 216 12.90 -2.23 15.87
N THR A 217 12.84 -0.91 16.02
CA THR A 217 11.61 -0.10 15.98
C THR A 217 11.62 0.88 14.82
N LEU A 218 10.44 1.33 14.38
CA LEU A 218 10.32 2.44 13.45
C LEU A 218 10.93 3.72 14.06
N PRO A 219 11.65 4.53 13.29
CA PRO A 219 12.51 5.59 13.84
C PRO A 219 11.76 6.83 14.36
N SER A 220 10.48 6.98 14.09
CA SER A 220 9.74 8.18 14.49
C SER A 220 8.43 7.83 15.20
N SER A 221 7.36 7.78 14.45
CA SER A 221 6.02 7.49 14.97
C SER A 221 5.48 6.17 14.41
N PRO A 222 4.49 5.55 15.05
CA PRO A 222 3.85 4.36 14.53
C PRO A 222 3.27 4.59 13.13
N ARG A 223 3.20 3.51 12.35
CA ARG A 223 2.57 3.52 11.02
C ARG A 223 1.57 2.39 10.93
N VAL A 224 0.29 2.75 10.89
CA VAL A 224 -0.82 1.82 10.67
C VAL A 224 -1.13 1.80 9.18
N GLN A 225 -1.34 0.61 8.60
CA GLN A 225 -1.56 0.39 7.17
C GLN A 225 -0.47 0.96 6.24
N PRO A 226 0.81 0.79 6.53
CA PRO A 226 1.85 1.04 5.54
C PRO A 226 1.86 -0.10 4.51
N VAL A 227 2.53 0.11 3.37
CA VAL A 227 2.90 -0.97 2.43
C VAL A 227 4.39 -1.22 2.46
N CYS A 228 4.84 -2.40 2.02
CA CYS A 228 6.26 -2.73 2.00
C CYS A 228 6.67 -3.54 0.77
N ALA A 229 7.98 -3.60 0.56
CA ALA A 229 8.63 -4.51 -0.39
C ALA A 229 10.04 -4.87 0.08
N ALA A 230 10.58 -5.95 -0.49
CA ALA A 230 11.97 -6.35 -0.33
C ALA A 230 12.77 -5.88 -1.57
N ILE A 231 13.63 -4.89 -1.41
CA ILE A 231 14.47 -4.33 -2.48
C ILE A 231 15.93 -4.39 -2.05
N ASP A 232 16.81 -4.91 -2.90
CA ASP A 232 18.25 -5.03 -2.63
C ASP A 232 18.56 -5.65 -1.26
N ASN A 233 17.84 -6.70 -0.90
CA ASN A 233 17.94 -7.36 0.41
C ASN A 233 17.67 -6.44 1.62
N LYS A 234 16.90 -5.38 1.42
CA LYS A 234 16.48 -4.46 2.46
C LYS A 234 14.97 -4.42 2.55
N PHE A 235 14.47 -4.15 3.74
CA PHE A 235 13.07 -3.92 3.99
C PHE A 235 12.74 -2.47 3.69
N GLN A 236 11.89 -2.22 2.71
CA GLN A 236 11.36 -0.89 2.41
C GLN A 236 9.89 -0.82 2.79
N LEU A 237 9.48 0.30 3.41
CA LEU A 237 8.15 0.55 3.90
C LEU A 237 7.74 1.98 3.53
N TRP A 238 6.50 2.17 3.07
CA TRP A 238 5.97 3.48 2.67
C TRP A 238 4.62 3.78 3.30
N GLY A 239 4.41 5.06 3.59
CA GLY A 239 3.13 5.62 3.98
C GLY A 239 2.61 5.14 5.34
N GLY A 240 1.31 4.89 5.39
CA GLY A 240 0.58 4.60 6.61
C GLY A 240 0.11 5.86 7.34
N PHE A 241 -0.44 5.70 8.54
CA PHE A 241 -0.88 6.81 9.36
C PHE A 241 -0.63 6.56 10.85
N TYR A 242 -0.67 7.64 11.61
CA TYR A 242 -0.76 7.65 13.06
C TYR A 242 -1.90 8.58 13.48
N ASP A 243 -2.75 8.12 14.38
CA ASP A 243 -3.97 8.83 14.80
C ASP A 243 -3.79 9.72 16.03
N GLY A 244 -2.58 9.80 16.59
CA GLY A 244 -2.29 10.57 17.79
C GLY A 244 -2.71 9.90 19.10
N SER A 245 -3.27 8.67 19.08
CA SER A 245 -3.86 8.02 20.25
C SER A 245 -2.88 7.70 21.40
N LYS A 246 -1.59 7.70 21.13
CA LYS A 246 -0.52 7.53 22.14
C LYS A 246 0.25 8.83 22.47
N GLY A 247 -0.31 9.96 22.07
CA GLY A 247 0.28 11.29 22.22
C GLY A 247 0.90 11.82 20.93
N GLY A 248 1.04 13.12 20.79
CA GLY A 248 1.43 13.79 19.56
C GLY A 248 0.25 14.04 18.61
N ASP A 249 0.56 14.65 17.48
CA ASP A 249 -0.44 15.00 16.48
C ASP A 249 -0.71 13.81 15.52
N PRO A 250 -1.92 13.69 14.98
CA PRO A 250 -2.20 12.77 13.89
C PRO A 250 -1.34 13.07 12.67
N VAL A 251 -0.88 12.01 11.99
CA VAL A 251 -0.05 12.11 10.78
C VAL A 251 -0.53 11.13 9.73
N VAL A 252 -0.57 11.57 8.46
CA VAL A 252 -0.74 10.71 7.29
C VAL A 252 0.56 10.75 6.50
N TYR A 253 1.30 9.64 6.52
CA TYR A 253 2.60 9.54 5.88
C TYR A 253 2.47 9.34 4.38
N THR A 254 3.37 9.97 3.63
CA THR A 254 3.46 9.88 2.17
C THR A 254 4.88 9.53 1.69
N GLU A 255 5.83 9.49 2.60
CA GLU A 255 7.23 9.11 2.36
C GLU A 255 7.51 7.68 2.82
N GLY A 256 8.69 7.18 2.47
CA GLY A 256 9.15 5.84 2.82
C GLY A 256 10.33 5.80 3.78
N LEU A 257 10.57 4.60 4.28
CA LEU A 257 11.69 4.23 5.14
C LEU A 257 12.32 2.94 4.60
N GLN A 258 13.63 2.80 4.72
CA GLN A 258 14.35 1.59 4.38
C GLN A 258 15.14 1.11 5.59
N PHE A 259 15.04 -0.17 5.91
CA PHE A 259 15.80 -0.83 6.96
C PHE A 259 16.76 -1.87 6.37
N ASP A 260 18.03 -1.74 6.68
CA ASP A 260 19.05 -2.74 6.37
C ASP A 260 19.14 -3.72 7.55
N LEU A 261 18.67 -4.97 7.36
CA LEU A 261 18.63 -5.98 8.41
C LEU A 261 20.04 -6.37 8.90
N THR A 262 21.05 -6.24 8.05
CA THR A 262 22.44 -6.60 8.38
C THR A 262 23.12 -5.50 9.18
N LYS A 263 22.99 -4.24 8.73
CA LYS A 263 23.61 -3.09 9.38
C LYS A 263 22.82 -2.57 10.58
N LYS A 264 21.54 -2.94 10.69
CA LYS A 264 20.59 -2.42 11.69
C LYS A 264 20.39 -0.91 11.59
N GLU A 265 20.38 -0.38 10.38
CA GLU A 265 20.28 1.04 10.10
C GLU A 265 19.02 1.37 9.31
N TRP A 266 18.39 2.52 9.66
CA TRP A 266 17.29 3.11 8.92
C TRP A 266 17.78 4.21 7.99
N GLN A 267 17.14 4.31 6.83
CA GLN A 267 17.31 5.39 5.87
C GLN A 267 15.93 5.89 5.44
N GLN A 268 15.79 7.21 5.32
CA GLN A 268 14.58 7.80 4.75
C GLN A 268 14.57 7.65 3.23
N LEU A 269 13.39 7.34 2.67
CA LEU A 269 13.11 7.31 1.24
C LEU A 269 12.24 8.52 0.85
N GLY A 270 12.14 8.77 -0.45
CA GLY A 270 11.31 9.84 -0.99
C GLY A 270 9.80 9.60 -0.85
N PHE A 271 9.03 10.55 -1.38
CA PHE A 271 7.56 10.54 -1.36
C PHE A 271 6.99 9.59 -2.41
N ILE A 272 5.78 9.10 -2.15
CA ILE A 272 4.98 8.36 -3.14
C ILE A 272 4.34 9.37 -4.09
N GLY A 273 5.06 9.76 -5.12
CA GLY A 273 4.68 10.78 -6.07
C GLY A 273 5.85 11.68 -6.45
N LYS A 274 5.55 12.81 -7.04
CA LYS A 274 6.57 13.73 -7.54
C LYS A 274 7.30 14.49 -6.41
N ASP A 275 6.54 14.94 -5.43
CA ASP A 275 6.98 15.72 -4.28
C ASP A 275 5.93 15.59 -3.15
N GLU A 276 6.16 16.22 -2.01
CA GLU A 276 5.27 16.18 -0.85
C GLU A 276 3.85 16.69 -1.17
N ALA A 277 3.74 17.79 -1.91
CA ALA A 277 2.45 18.39 -2.26
C ALA A 277 1.62 17.50 -3.20
N HIS A 278 2.31 16.75 -4.10
CA HIS A 278 1.70 15.84 -5.07
C HIS A 278 1.96 14.38 -4.69
N SER A 279 1.89 14.06 -3.42
CA SER A 279 2.12 12.72 -2.90
C SER A 279 0.83 12.01 -2.50
N LEU A 280 0.89 10.68 -2.54
CA LEU A 280 -0.20 9.80 -2.13
C LEU A 280 0.12 9.17 -0.77
N THR A 281 -0.91 8.80 -0.03
CA THR A 281 -0.76 7.92 1.14
C THR A 281 -1.01 6.48 0.75
N THR A 282 -0.54 5.56 1.59
CA THR A 282 -0.80 4.11 1.43
C THR A 282 -1.93 3.61 2.30
N VAL A 283 -2.60 4.45 3.08
CA VAL A 283 -3.68 4.01 3.96
C VAL A 283 -4.76 3.29 3.17
N GLY A 284 -4.91 2.00 3.43
CA GLY A 284 -5.78 1.12 2.66
C GLY A 284 -5.30 0.79 1.25
N ALA A 285 -4.15 1.28 0.79
CA ALA A 285 -3.58 0.90 -0.50
C ALA A 285 -3.04 -0.53 -0.48
N ALA A 286 -2.85 -1.09 -1.66
CA ALA A 286 -2.18 -2.37 -1.85
C ALA A 286 -0.94 -2.19 -2.73
N ALA A 287 0.11 -2.97 -2.43
CA ALA A 287 1.33 -2.99 -3.19
C ALA A 287 1.76 -4.42 -3.51
N VAL A 288 2.42 -4.59 -4.64
CA VAL A 288 3.00 -5.88 -5.06
C VAL A 288 4.32 -5.66 -5.76
N GLN A 289 5.29 -6.51 -5.47
CA GLN A 289 6.58 -6.49 -6.13
C GLN A 289 6.45 -7.06 -7.55
N LEU A 290 6.77 -6.23 -8.55
CA LEU A 290 6.73 -6.62 -9.97
C LEU A 290 7.97 -7.45 -10.36
N ASN A 291 9.13 -7.07 -9.83
CA ASN A 291 10.42 -7.79 -9.97
C ASN A 291 11.38 -7.30 -8.87
N ALA A 292 12.65 -7.70 -8.92
CA ALA A 292 13.64 -7.35 -7.90
C ALA A 292 13.83 -5.83 -7.69
N ASN A 293 13.48 -4.99 -8.68
CA ASN A 293 13.72 -3.55 -8.65
C ASN A 293 12.45 -2.71 -8.74
N GLU A 294 11.28 -3.31 -8.91
CA GLU A 294 10.05 -2.58 -9.21
C GLU A 294 8.90 -3.03 -8.31
N VAL A 295 8.16 -2.04 -7.79
CA VAL A 295 6.97 -2.23 -6.96
C VAL A 295 5.82 -1.45 -7.56
N LEU A 296 4.66 -2.08 -7.66
CA LEU A 296 3.42 -1.43 -8.03
C LEU A 296 2.58 -1.16 -6.80
N LEU A 297 1.88 -0.02 -6.81
CA LEU A 297 0.97 0.42 -5.75
C LEU A 297 -0.28 1.03 -6.38
N THR A 298 -1.43 0.73 -5.82
CA THR A 298 -2.69 1.37 -6.19
C THR A 298 -3.70 1.33 -5.04
N GLY A 299 -4.80 2.04 -5.20
CA GLY A 299 -5.84 2.14 -4.19
C GLY A 299 -5.47 3.05 -3.02
N GLY A 300 -6.21 2.89 -1.95
CA GLY A 300 -6.04 3.69 -0.74
C GLY A 300 -6.86 4.98 -0.74
N VAL A 301 -6.91 5.59 0.43
CA VAL A 301 -7.73 6.78 0.69
C VAL A 301 -7.09 8.06 0.14
N ASN A 302 -7.88 9.12 0.00
CA ASN A 302 -7.34 10.45 -0.21
C ASN A 302 -6.74 10.98 1.09
N LYS A 303 -5.47 11.44 1.05
CA LYS A 303 -4.70 11.85 2.24
C LYS A 303 -5.36 13.00 3.01
N ASP A 304 -5.90 13.99 2.28
CA ASP A 304 -6.43 15.21 2.91
C ASP A 304 -7.80 14.96 3.56
N ILE A 305 -8.68 14.22 2.87
CA ILE A 305 -9.99 13.82 3.40
C ILE A 305 -9.80 12.90 4.61
N PHE A 306 -8.86 11.97 4.53
CA PHE A 306 -8.58 11.05 5.63
C PHE A 306 -7.96 11.78 6.83
N PHE A 307 -6.99 12.68 6.59
CA PHE A 307 -6.38 13.48 7.65
C PHE A 307 -7.42 14.38 8.35
N ASP A 308 -8.32 15.03 7.59
CA ASP A 308 -9.40 15.85 8.15
C ASP A 308 -10.29 15.04 9.11
N ALA A 309 -10.54 13.77 8.79
CA ALA A 309 -11.34 12.88 9.63
C ALA A 309 -10.58 12.39 10.87
N ILE A 310 -9.33 11.88 10.73
CA ILE A 310 -8.57 11.33 11.87
C ILE A 310 -8.08 12.40 12.85
N SER A 311 -7.86 13.62 12.37
CA SER A 311 -7.54 14.77 13.23
C SER A 311 -8.76 15.27 14.04
N GLY A 312 -9.97 14.78 13.70
CA GLY A 312 -11.22 15.23 14.31
C GLY A 312 -11.67 16.62 13.87
N ALA A 313 -11.01 17.22 12.89
CA ALA A 313 -11.29 18.59 12.43
C ALA A 313 -12.60 18.68 11.64
N TYR A 314 -12.88 17.68 10.78
CA TYR A 314 -14.11 17.61 9.96
C TYR A 314 -14.45 18.91 9.25
N LYS A 315 -13.43 19.58 8.65
CA LYS A 315 -13.57 20.86 7.92
C LYS A 315 -14.23 20.69 6.55
N MET A 316 -14.03 19.52 5.91
CA MET A 316 -14.56 19.23 4.57
C MET A 316 -16.01 18.78 4.61
N VAL A 317 -16.44 18.14 5.71
CA VAL A 317 -17.81 17.69 5.93
C VAL A 317 -18.04 17.47 7.42
N GLU A 318 -19.23 17.80 7.94
CA GLU A 318 -19.57 17.53 9.33
C GLU A 318 -19.45 16.03 9.66
N LYS A 319 -18.94 15.70 10.85
CA LYS A 319 -18.70 14.33 11.33
C LYS A 319 -19.88 13.39 11.11
N GLN A 320 -21.09 13.84 11.43
CA GLN A 320 -22.33 13.05 11.29
C GLN A 320 -22.71 12.72 9.84
N ASN A 321 -22.15 13.47 8.88
CA ASN A 321 -22.38 13.31 7.44
C ASN A 321 -21.21 12.63 6.72
N TYR A 322 -20.09 12.40 7.42
CA TYR A 322 -18.88 11.82 6.80
C TYR A 322 -19.16 10.47 6.13
N LEU A 323 -19.78 9.52 6.83
CA LEU A 323 -20.08 8.19 6.29
C LEU A 323 -21.20 8.17 5.25
N LYS A 324 -21.98 9.24 5.12
CA LYS A 324 -23.13 9.35 4.19
C LYS A 324 -22.73 9.87 2.81
N GLN A 325 -21.49 10.36 2.64
CA GLN A 325 -21.05 10.90 1.36
C GLN A 325 -21.08 9.83 0.24
N PRO A 326 -21.30 10.23 -1.03
CA PRO A 326 -21.21 9.31 -2.16
C PRO A 326 -19.76 8.83 -2.35
N VAL A 327 -19.58 7.73 -3.10
CA VAL A 327 -18.27 7.08 -3.30
C VAL A 327 -17.26 8.07 -3.86
N GLU A 328 -17.63 8.86 -4.84
CA GLU A 328 -16.78 9.79 -5.56
C GLU A 328 -16.22 10.92 -4.67
N TRP A 329 -16.93 11.26 -3.60
CA TRP A 329 -16.51 12.29 -2.66
C TRP A 329 -15.22 11.89 -1.93
N TYR A 330 -15.04 10.59 -1.63
CA TYR A 330 -13.86 10.11 -0.89
C TYR A 330 -12.57 10.15 -1.71
N ARG A 331 -12.64 10.25 -3.05
CA ARG A 331 -11.50 10.38 -3.96
C ARG A 331 -10.40 9.37 -3.69
N PHE A 332 -10.76 8.10 -3.51
CA PHE A 332 -9.77 7.04 -3.37
C PHE A 332 -8.87 6.99 -4.60
N ASN A 333 -7.60 6.64 -4.39
CA ASN A 333 -6.62 6.61 -5.47
C ASN A 333 -6.95 5.52 -6.50
N GLY A 334 -7.16 5.93 -7.76
CA GLY A 334 -7.38 5.04 -8.88
C GLY A 334 -6.19 4.94 -9.85
N THR A 335 -5.04 5.55 -9.51
CA THR A 335 -3.84 5.53 -10.35
C THR A 335 -2.91 4.42 -9.92
N LEU A 336 -2.39 3.66 -10.89
CA LEU A 336 -1.33 2.68 -10.67
C LEU A 336 0.02 3.40 -10.63
N MET A 337 0.72 3.31 -9.50
CA MET A 337 2.04 3.88 -9.29
C MET A 337 3.12 2.81 -9.46
N LEU A 338 4.26 3.19 -10.00
CA LEU A 338 5.45 2.34 -10.14
C LEU A 338 6.63 2.95 -9.38
N PHE A 339 7.19 2.19 -8.45
CA PHE A 339 8.50 2.46 -7.86
C PHE A 339 9.58 1.78 -8.68
N ASP A 340 10.65 2.53 -9.00
CA ASP A 340 11.88 1.99 -9.58
C ASP A 340 13.04 2.20 -8.60
N ALA A 341 13.59 1.10 -8.11
CA ALA A 341 14.69 1.11 -7.16
C ALA A 341 15.98 1.74 -7.71
N LYS A 342 16.19 1.72 -9.05
CA LYS A 342 17.37 2.33 -9.68
C LYS A 342 17.36 3.84 -9.59
N THR A 343 16.17 4.44 -9.66
CA THR A 343 15.98 5.89 -9.53
C THR A 343 15.54 6.29 -8.13
N ASN A 344 15.20 5.30 -7.29
CA ASN A 344 14.64 5.47 -5.96
C ASN A 344 13.44 6.43 -5.95
N SER A 345 12.53 6.26 -6.89
CA SER A 345 11.41 7.17 -7.07
C SER A 345 10.14 6.47 -7.54
N TRP A 346 9.01 7.06 -7.17
CA TRP A 346 7.68 6.68 -7.64
C TRP A 346 7.28 7.52 -8.84
N THR A 347 6.63 6.87 -9.82
CA THR A 347 6.06 7.52 -11.00
C THR A 347 4.65 7.00 -11.26
N GLU A 348 3.79 7.86 -11.80
CA GLU A 348 2.50 7.43 -12.31
C GLU A 348 2.71 6.59 -13.58
N THR A 349 1.97 5.49 -13.71
CA THR A 349 1.93 4.71 -14.94
C THR A 349 0.88 5.27 -15.91
N ASN A 350 0.70 4.61 -17.04
CA ASN A 350 -0.38 4.94 -17.98
C ASN A 350 -1.79 4.51 -17.49
N LEU A 351 -1.87 3.76 -16.38
CA LEU A 351 -3.13 3.19 -15.92
C LEU A 351 -3.71 3.98 -14.75
N SER A 352 -4.86 4.62 -15.02
CA SER A 352 -5.74 5.18 -14.00
C SER A 352 -7.17 4.71 -14.30
N SER A 353 -7.85 4.18 -13.28
CA SER A 353 -9.18 3.57 -13.45
C SER A 353 -9.97 3.61 -12.13
N PRO A 354 -11.29 3.84 -12.18
CA PRO A 354 -12.15 3.72 -11.00
C PRO A 354 -12.14 2.30 -10.40
N HIS A 355 -11.84 1.27 -11.20
CA HIS A 355 -11.66 -0.10 -10.74
C HIS A 355 -10.47 -0.32 -9.81
N LEU A 356 -9.54 0.63 -9.74
CA LEU A 356 -8.40 0.64 -8.80
C LEU A 356 -8.67 1.48 -7.54
N ALA A 357 -9.70 2.34 -7.54
CA ALA A 357 -10.01 3.26 -6.45
C ALA A 357 -10.70 2.53 -5.29
N ARG A 358 -9.97 1.62 -4.64
CA ARG A 358 -10.46 0.81 -3.51
C ARG A 358 -9.45 0.80 -2.37
N ALA A 359 -9.95 0.71 -1.13
CA ALA A 359 -9.11 0.58 0.06
C ALA A 359 -9.24 -0.83 0.66
N GLY A 360 -8.14 -1.37 1.21
CA GLY A 360 -8.12 -2.72 1.81
C GLY A 360 -8.41 -3.84 0.81
N ALA A 361 -8.08 -3.66 -0.46
CA ALA A 361 -8.12 -4.72 -1.47
C ALA A 361 -6.87 -5.60 -1.37
N LEU A 362 -7.02 -6.86 -1.70
CA LEU A 362 -5.89 -7.78 -1.87
C LEU A 362 -5.26 -7.56 -3.26
N MET A 363 -3.95 -7.38 -3.33
CA MET A 363 -3.19 -7.27 -4.58
C MET A 363 -2.13 -8.36 -4.64
N VAL A 364 -2.24 -9.24 -5.63
CA VAL A 364 -1.35 -10.40 -5.76
C VAL A 364 -0.88 -10.59 -7.19
N ARG A 365 0.35 -11.06 -7.34
CA ARG A 365 0.96 -11.32 -8.64
C ARG A 365 0.89 -12.80 -8.99
N ALA A 366 0.53 -13.08 -10.26
CA ALA A 366 0.60 -14.41 -10.87
C ALA A 366 1.25 -14.29 -12.25
N ASN A 367 2.43 -14.88 -12.44
CA ASN A 367 3.13 -14.84 -13.73
C ASN A 367 3.17 -13.41 -14.34
N ASN A 368 2.43 -13.19 -15.43
CA ASN A 368 2.36 -11.95 -16.18
C ASN A 368 1.09 -11.13 -15.89
N ALA A 369 0.44 -11.37 -14.75
CA ALA A 369 -0.75 -10.65 -14.34
C ALA A 369 -0.73 -10.32 -12.84
N ILE A 370 -1.47 -9.30 -12.47
CA ILE A 370 -1.76 -8.94 -11.09
C ILE A 370 -3.26 -8.99 -10.92
N TYR A 371 -3.71 -9.59 -9.82
CA TYR A 371 -5.11 -9.64 -9.44
C TYR A 371 -5.35 -8.70 -8.26
N TYR A 372 -6.35 -7.85 -8.40
CA TYR A 372 -6.76 -6.86 -7.41
C TYR A 372 -8.19 -7.18 -6.98
N VAL A 373 -8.35 -7.69 -5.75
CA VAL A 373 -9.54 -8.42 -5.30
C VAL A 373 -10.23 -7.68 -4.17
N GLY A 374 -11.53 -7.47 -4.30
CA GLY A 374 -12.36 -6.90 -3.24
C GLY A 374 -11.99 -5.46 -2.92
N GLY A 375 -12.02 -5.12 -1.65
CA GLY A 375 -11.70 -3.79 -1.12
C GLY A 375 -12.95 -2.96 -0.85
N GLU A 376 -12.73 -1.75 -0.39
CA GLU A 376 -13.71 -0.79 0.07
C GLU A 376 -13.80 0.37 -0.91
N LEU A 377 -15.01 0.71 -1.37
CA LEU A 377 -15.26 1.85 -2.25
C LEU A 377 -15.39 3.16 -1.47
N LYS A 378 -15.88 3.07 -0.26
CA LYS A 378 -15.97 4.13 0.75
C LYS A 378 -16.13 3.47 2.13
N PRO A 379 -15.95 4.17 3.26
CA PRO A 379 -16.12 3.57 4.57
C PRO A 379 -17.43 2.79 4.71
N GLY A 380 -17.33 1.49 4.97
CA GLY A 380 -18.46 0.59 5.16
C GLY A 380 -19.10 -0.02 3.88
N VAL A 381 -18.62 0.34 2.69
CA VAL A 381 -19.14 -0.20 1.42
C VAL A 381 -18.04 -0.97 0.68
N ARG A 382 -18.26 -2.25 0.44
CA ARG A 382 -17.29 -3.15 -0.19
C ARG A 382 -17.54 -3.33 -1.68
N SER A 383 -16.55 -3.86 -2.37
CA SER A 383 -16.60 -4.28 -3.78
C SER A 383 -16.44 -5.79 -3.87
N ALA A 384 -17.27 -6.45 -4.66
CA ALA A 384 -17.13 -7.85 -5.05
C ALA A 384 -16.37 -8.00 -6.38
N GLU A 385 -15.57 -7.01 -6.74
CA GLU A 385 -14.87 -6.99 -8.01
C GLU A 385 -13.48 -7.61 -7.90
N VAL A 386 -13.10 -8.34 -8.93
CA VAL A 386 -11.73 -8.75 -9.20
C VAL A 386 -11.27 -8.07 -10.48
N SER A 387 -10.18 -7.31 -10.41
CA SER A 387 -9.56 -6.69 -11.57
C SER A 387 -8.25 -7.40 -11.90
N LYS A 388 -8.02 -7.69 -13.20
CA LYS A 388 -6.77 -8.24 -13.72
C LYS A 388 -5.98 -7.13 -14.39
N ILE A 389 -4.74 -6.93 -13.96
CA ILE A 389 -3.81 -5.96 -14.56
C ILE A 389 -2.73 -6.76 -15.28
N THR A 390 -2.49 -6.44 -16.54
CA THR A 390 -1.43 -7.01 -17.37
C THR A 390 -0.52 -5.89 -17.89
N TRP A 391 0.70 -6.23 -18.31
CA TRP A 391 1.66 -5.25 -18.85
C TRP A 391 2.48 -5.84 -20.00
N GLU A 392 2.96 -4.94 -20.87
CA GLU A 392 3.86 -5.21 -21.97
C GLU A 392 5.14 -4.38 -21.83
#